data_a4c2110894496e5715ff9dada3fdfa26
#
_entry.id   a4c2110894496e5715ff9dada3fdfa26
#
_cell.length_a   1.000
_cell.length_b   1.000
_cell.length_c   1.000
_cell.angle_alpha   90.00
_cell.angle_beta   90.00
_cell.angle_gamma   90.00
#
_symmetry.space_group_name_H-M   'P 1'
#
loop_
_entity.id
_entity.type
_entity.pdbx_description
1 polymer ?
#
loop_
_entity_poly.entity_id
_entity_poly.type
_entity_poly.pdbx_seq_one_letter_code
_entity_poly.pdbx_strand_id
1 'polypeptide(L)'
;MSFFKKFADSSKELTHVQGLAVCAMLLALRVVLGMFANFSLSFIPLPVVKISLTFIPIAIAGYLYGPVCAGVIAGLGDVLSYLLQPTALGFNPAITAVYILEGIIYGVGLYHTELKLKNLVITKVADLLLCTLTLNAWVLQILFFQSTPLYQILLWRAAVLVPFAAVEIGVILLMKPLLNRVRRIR
;
A
#
# COMPACT_ATOMS: atom_id res chain seq x y z
N MET A 1 -4.70 16.42 -15.26
CA MET A 1 -3.31 16.06 -15.61
C MET A 1 -3.33 14.66 -16.23
N SER A 2 -2.64 14.44 -17.37
CA SER A 2 -2.64 13.13 -18.04
C SER A 2 -1.95 12.07 -17.16
N PHE A 3 -2.45 10.83 -17.20
CA PHE A 3 -1.89 9.69 -16.48
C PHE A 3 -0.38 9.53 -16.70
N PHE A 4 0.06 9.56 -17.96
CA PHE A 4 1.48 9.46 -18.33
C PHE A 4 2.34 10.60 -17.76
N LYS A 5 1.80 11.81 -17.64
CA LYS A 5 2.52 12.94 -17.06
C LYS A 5 2.82 12.71 -15.57
N LYS A 6 1.90 12.10 -14.82
CA LYS A 6 2.14 11.76 -13.42
C LYS A 6 3.30 10.77 -13.24
N PHE A 7 3.45 9.81 -14.16
CA PHE A 7 4.56 8.86 -14.11
C PHE A 7 5.89 9.54 -14.48
N ALA A 8 5.91 10.36 -15.53
CA ALA A 8 7.12 11.07 -15.95
C ALA A 8 7.60 12.07 -14.89
N ASP A 9 6.68 12.78 -14.24
CA ASP A 9 7.04 13.71 -13.17
C ASP A 9 7.52 12.96 -11.92
N SER A 10 6.86 11.85 -11.56
CA SER A 10 7.25 11.00 -10.42
C SER A 10 8.63 10.34 -10.61
N SER A 11 8.99 9.95 -11.84
CA SER A 11 10.32 9.36 -12.10
C SER A 11 11.44 10.39 -11.96
N LYS A 12 11.20 11.65 -12.33
CA LYS A 12 12.16 12.74 -12.14
C LYS A 12 12.44 13.02 -10.66
N GLU A 13 11.46 12.82 -9.78
CA GLU A 13 11.64 13.00 -8.34
C GLU A 13 12.67 12.06 -7.75
N LEU A 14 12.81 10.83 -8.28
CA LEU A 14 13.83 9.87 -7.87
C LEU A 14 15.24 10.27 -8.30
N THR A 15 15.39 11.17 -9.27
CA THR A 15 16.72 11.67 -9.69
C THR A 15 17.20 12.84 -8.83
N HIS A 16 16.32 13.49 -8.07
CA HIS A 16 16.70 14.55 -7.14
C HIS A 16 17.11 13.98 -5.79
N VAL A 17 18.27 14.39 -5.28
CA VAL A 17 18.83 13.91 -4.01
C VAL A 17 17.84 14.05 -2.85
N GLN A 18 17.13 15.17 -2.77
CA GLN A 18 16.12 15.39 -1.73
C GLN A 18 14.94 14.40 -1.83
N GLY A 19 14.44 14.18 -3.04
CA GLY A 19 13.37 13.20 -3.30
C GLY A 19 13.80 11.79 -2.93
N LEU A 20 15.00 11.40 -3.35
CA LEU A 20 15.58 10.09 -3.05
C LEU A 20 15.77 9.87 -1.55
N ALA A 21 16.29 10.88 -0.82
CA ALA A 21 16.48 10.80 0.63
C ALA A 21 15.16 10.60 1.37
N VAL A 22 14.11 11.35 1.03
CA VAL A 22 12.80 11.18 1.67
C VAL A 22 12.16 9.84 1.29
N CYS A 23 12.29 9.39 0.04
CA CYS A 23 11.82 8.06 -0.36
C CYS A 23 12.54 6.95 0.41
N ALA A 24 13.85 7.07 0.67
CA ALA A 24 14.60 6.13 1.49
C ALA A 24 14.13 6.14 2.95
N MET A 25 13.84 7.30 3.53
CA MET A 25 13.27 7.41 4.88
C MET A 25 11.87 6.77 4.97
N LEU A 26 11.02 7.00 3.97
CA LEU A 26 9.69 6.39 3.92
C LEU A 26 9.78 4.87 3.71
N LEU A 27 10.75 4.39 2.94
CA LEU A 27 11.04 2.97 2.79
C LEU A 27 11.45 2.34 4.14
N ALA A 28 12.39 2.97 4.85
CA ALA A 28 12.80 2.53 6.19
C ALA A 28 11.61 2.50 7.16
N LEU A 29 10.80 3.55 7.18
CA LEU A 29 9.58 3.61 8.00
C LEU A 29 8.59 2.49 7.64
N ARG A 30 8.41 2.18 6.35
CA ARG A 30 7.56 1.08 5.91
C ARG A 30 8.04 -0.27 6.42
N VAL A 31 9.36 -0.52 6.34
CA VAL A 31 9.97 -1.76 6.83
C VAL A 31 9.78 -1.89 8.33
N VAL A 32 10.09 -0.85 9.09
CA VAL A 32 9.90 -0.81 10.56
C VAL A 32 8.44 -1.05 10.94
N LEU A 33 7.50 -0.35 10.30
CA LEU A 33 6.07 -0.58 10.53
C LEU A 33 5.63 -1.98 10.12
N GLY A 34 6.22 -2.54 9.07
CA GLY A 34 5.98 -3.93 8.66
C GLY A 34 6.42 -4.96 9.70
N MET A 35 7.51 -4.69 10.42
CA MET A 35 8.02 -5.58 11.45
C MET A 35 7.23 -5.50 12.75
N PHE A 36 6.89 -4.30 13.21
CA PHE A 36 6.32 -4.09 14.54
C PHE A 36 4.80 -3.94 14.56
N ALA A 37 4.21 -3.47 13.50
CA ALA A 37 2.78 -3.14 13.45
C ALA A 37 1.94 -4.11 12.60
N ASN A 38 2.44 -5.32 12.38
CA ASN A 38 1.66 -6.38 11.74
C ASN A 38 0.85 -7.13 12.79
N PHE A 39 -0.41 -6.75 12.94
CA PHE A 39 -1.35 -7.50 13.77
C PHE A 39 -2.00 -8.61 12.94
N SER A 40 -1.67 -9.84 13.26
CA SER A 40 -2.41 -11.00 12.74
C SER A 40 -3.66 -11.20 13.60
N LEU A 41 -4.84 -11.13 13.00
CA LEU A 41 -6.07 -11.51 13.69
C LEU A 41 -6.10 -13.04 13.81
N SER A 42 -5.53 -13.54 14.89
CA SER A 42 -5.46 -14.98 15.19
C SER A 42 -6.81 -15.63 15.49
N PHE A 43 -7.87 -14.82 15.64
CA PHE A 43 -9.24 -15.33 15.84
C PHE A 43 -9.89 -15.88 14.58
N ILE A 44 -9.31 -15.60 13.40
CA ILE A 44 -9.80 -16.15 12.13
C ILE A 44 -8.88 -17.32 11.77
N PRO A 45 -9.41 -18.52 11.53
CA PRO A 45 -8.60 -19.73 11.28
C PRO A 45 -7.80 -19.70 9.97
N LEU A 46 -7.85 -18.59 9.25
CA LEU A 46 -7.10 -18.36 8.02
C LEU A 46 -6.07 -17.25 8.25
N PRO A 47 -4.75 -17.48 8.05
CA PRO A 47 -3.71 -16.45 8.16
C PRO A 47 -3.77 -15.45 6.97
N VAL A 48 -4.97 -15.14 6.50
CA VAL A 48 -5.26 -14.47 5.23
C VAL A 48 -5.36 -12.96 5.38
N VAL A 49 -5.56 -12.47 6.62
CA VAL A 49 -5.76 -11.03 6.85
C VAL A 49 -4.71 -10.50 7.80
N LYS A 50 -3.80 -9.69 7.26
CA LYS A 50 -2.86 -8.88 8.05
C LYS A 50 -3.35 -7.45 8.07
N ILE A 51 -3.61 -6.93 9.26
CA ILE A 51 -3.82 -5.51 9.48
C ILE A 51 -2.45 -4.89 9.68
N SER A 52 -2.07 -3.96 8.83
CA SER A 52 -0.74 -3.36 8.85
C SER A 52 -0.81 -1.85 8.65
N LEU A 53 0.01 -1.11 9.37
CA LEU A 53 0.17 0.33 9.21
C LEU A 53 1.11 0.71 8.04
N THR A 54 1.56 -0.27 7.27
CA THR A 54 2.48 -0.04 6.13
C THR A 54 1.89 0.78 5.00
N PHE A 55 0.56 0.95 4.96
CA PHE A 55 -0.11 1.84 4.01
C PHE A 55 0.26 3.31 4.21
N ILE A 56 0.62 3.72 5.45
CA ILE A 56 0.92 5.13 5.77
C ILE A 56 2.10 5.66 4.94
N PRO A 57 3.31 5.07 4.97
CA PRO A 57 4.43 5.53 4.15
C PRO A 57 4.15 5.44 2.65
N ILE A 58 3.38 4.44 2.19
CA ILE A 58 3.00 4.30 0.78
C ILE A 58 2.08 5.45 0.36
N ALA A 59 1.06 5.78 1.17
CA ALA A 59 0.14 6.89 0.90
C ALA A 59 0.86 8.24 0.91
N ILE A 60 1.79 8.46 1.86
CA ILE A 60 2.63 9.67 1.91
C ILE A 60 3.48 9.79 0.65
N ALA A 61 4.18 8.73 0.26
CA ALA A 61 4.99 8.69 -0.95
C ALA A 61 4.15 8.95 -2.20
N GLY A 62 2.98 8.30 -2.30
CA GLY A 62 2.04 8.50 -3.40
C GLY A 62 1.54 9.93 -3.51
N TYR A 63 1.26 10.58 -2.40
CA TYR A 63 0.79 11.96 -2.36
C TYR A 63 1.88 12.98 -2.72
N LEU A 64 3.08 12.82 -2.17
CA LEU A 64 4.20 13.77 -2.32
C LEU A 64 5.00 13.54 -3.61
N TYR A 65 5.32 12.30 -3.93
CA TYR A 65 6.29 11.92 -4.97
C TYR A 65 5.68 11.13 -6.14
N GLY A 66 4.43 10.72 -6.02
CA GLY A 66 3.67 10.10 -7.11
C GLY A 66 3.83 8.59 -7.25
N PRO A 67 3.33 8.03 -8.38
CA PRO A 67 3.12 6.59 -8.53
C PRO A 67 4.42 5.77 -8.59
N VAL A 68 5.47 6.30 -9.19
CA VAL A 68 6.74 5.55 -9.31
C VAL A 68 7.40 5.39 -7.95
N CYS A 69 7.51 6.48 -7.17
CA CYS A 69 8.10 6.45 -5.83
C CYS A 69 7.29 5.53 -4.90
N ALA A 70 5.96 5.65 -4.91
CA ALA A 70 5.11 4.80 -4.06
C ALA A 70 5.20 3.32 -4.43
N GLY A 71 5.24 2.99 -5.73
CA GLY A 71 5.42 1.62 -6.21
C GLY A 71 6.77 1.03 -5.80
N VAL A 72 7.86 1.80 -5.95
CA VAL A 72 9.20 1.38 -5.53
C VAL A 72 9.26 1.14 -4.01
N ILE A 73 8.73 2.06 -3.20
CA ILE A 73 8.67 1.90 -1.74
C ILE A 73 7.82 0.68 -1.35
N ALA A 74 6.71 0.46 -2.04
CA ALA A 74 5.85 -0.68 -1.79
C ALA A 74 6.52 -2.02 -2.13
N GLY A 75 7.18 -2.11 -3.27
CA GLY A 75 7.88 -3.33 -3.71
C GLY A 75 9.14 -3.61 -2.89
N LEU A 76 10.07 -2.64 -2.81
CA LEU A 76 11.30 -2.81 -2.03
C LEU A 76 11.03 -3.05 -0.55
N GLY A 77 10.02 -2.37 0.00
CA GLY A 77 9.65 -2.56 1.39
C GLY A 77 9.10 -3.96 1.69
N ASP A 78 8.39 -4.59 0.75
CA ASP A 78 7.96 -5.98 0.89
C ASP A 78 9.16 -6.94 0.90
N VAL A 79 10.05 -6.80 -0.08
CA VAL A 79 11.28 -7.61 -0.19
C VAL A 79 12.15 -7.47 1.07
N LEU A 80 12.41 -6.23 1.52
CA LEU A 80 13.22 -5.97 2.71
C LEU A 80 12.54 -6.50 3.99
N SER A 81 11.22 -6.34 4.11
CA SER A 81 10.48 -6.89 5.25
C SER A 81 10.58 -8.42 5.31
N TYR A 82 10.52 -9.09 4.16
CA TYR A 82 10.71 -10.54 4.08
C TYR A 82 12.13 -10.96 4.44
N LEU A 83 13.16 -10.24 3.94
CA LEU A 83 14.56 -10.55 4.27
C LEU A 83 14.87 -10.42 5.76
N LEU A 84 14.24 -9.44 6.44
CA LEU A 84 14.42 -9.20 7.86
C LEU A 84 13.58 -10.13 8.74
N GLN A 85 12.39 -10.49 8.29
CA GLN A 85 11.47 -11.41 8.98
C GLN A 85 10.87 -12.41 7.97
N PRO A 86 11.60 -13.49 7.64
CA PRO A 86 11.09 -14.52 6.76
C PRO A 86 9.79 -15.12 7.34
N THR A 87 8.75 -15.16 6.52
CA THR A 87 7.48 -15.81 6.90
C THR A 87 7.53 -17.29 6.52
N ALA A 88 6.76 -18.12 7.25
CA ALA A 88 6.64 -19.55 6.97
C ALA A 88 6.11 -19.86 5.55
N LEU A 89 5.45 -18.88 4.92
CA LEU A 89 4.89 -18.98 3.58
C LEU A 89 5.94 -18.77 2.45
N GLY A 90 7.19 -18.39 2.81
CA GLY A 90 8.24 -18.09 1.83
C GLY A 90 8.07 -16.75 1.11
N PHE A 91 9.08 -16.38 0.31
CA PHE A 91 9.02 -15.20 -0.56
C PHE A 91 8.21 -15.51 -1.82
N ASN A 92 7.29 -14.63 -2.18
CA ASN A 92 6.53 -14.77 -3.40
C ASN A 92 6.52 -13.48 -4.23
N PRO A 93 7.14 -13.49 -5.41
CA PRO A 93 7.21 -12.30 -6.26
C PRO A 93 5.84 -11.79 -6.73
N ALA A 94 4.83 -12.67 -6.83
CA ALA A 94 3.48 -12.25 -7.21
C ALA A 94 2.85 -11.35 -6.13
N ILE A 95 3.09 -11.62 -4.85
CA ILE A 95 2.62 -10.77 -3.74
C ILE A 95 3.33 -9.41 -3.79
N THR A 96 4.64 -9.40 -4.04
CA THR A 96 5.41 -8.16 -4.22
C THR A 96 4.88 -7.32 -5.39
N ALA A 97 4.50 -7.96 -6.51
CA ALA A 97 3.89 -7.27 -7.65
C ALA A 97 2.53 -6.62 -7.27
N VAL A 98 1.73 -7.29 -6.44
CA VAL A 98 0.48 -6.71 -5.93
C VAL A 98 0.75 -5.47 -5.07
N TYR A 99 1.77 -5.49 -4.20
CA TYR A 99 2.16 -4.30 -3.41
C TYR A 99 2.67 -3.15 -4.28
N ILE A 100 3.44 -3.45 -5.34
CA ILE A 100 3.86 -2.43 -6.31
C ILE A 100 2.64 -1.76 -6.95
N LEU A 101 1.65 -2.56 -7.36
CA LEU A 101 0.42 -2.06 -7.95
C LEU A 101 -0.39 -1.21 -6.96
N GLU A 102 -0.49 -1.64 -5.70
CA GLU A 102 -1.09 -0.86 -4.61
C GLU A 102 -0.42 0.52 -4.51
N GLY A 103 0.93 0.58 -4.46
CA GLY A 103 1.67 1.84 -4.43
C GLY A 103 1.39 2.73 -5.65
N ILE A 104 1.29 2.14 -6.85
CA ILE A 104 0.93 2.86 -8.07
C ILE A 104 -0.48 3.44 -7.97
N ILE A 105 -1.47 2.69 -7.49
CA ILE A 105 -2.85 3.16 -7.32
C ILE A 105 -2.91 4.34 -6.36
N TYR A 106 -2.24 4.26 -5.19
CA TYR A 106 -2.15 5.39 -4.26
C TYR A 106 -1.50 6.62 -4.92
N GLY A 107 -0.41 6.42 -5.67
CA GLY A 107 0.24 7.51 -6.38
C GLY A 107 -0.63 8.14 -7.46
N VAL A 108 -1.28 7.35 -8.29
CA VAL A 108 -2.18 7.86 -9.34
C VAL A 108 -3.37 8.62 -8.76
N GLY A 109 -3.94 8.09 -7.67
CA GLY A 109 -5.12 8.68 -7.04
C GLY A 109 -4.82 9.96 -6.24
N LEU A 110 -3.65 10.03 -5.57
CA LEU A 110 -3.35 11.11 -4.64
C LEU A 110 -2.37 12.16 -5.18
N TYR A 111 -1.51 11.83 -6.15
CA TYR A 111 -0.50 12.74 -6.69
C TYR A 111 -1.13 13.91 -7.44
N HIS A 112 -0.73 15.14 -7.10
CA HIS A 112 -1.31 16.38 -7.63
C HIS A 112 -2.82 16.50 -7.43
N THR A 113 -3.38 15.77 -6.49
CA THR A 113 -4.81 15.80 -6.17
C THR A 113 -4.99 16.41 -4.78
N GLU A 114 -6.11 17.09 -4.54
CA GLU A 114 -6.43 17.55 -3.21
C GLU A 114 -6.87 16.37 -2.33
N LEU A 115 -6.38 16.31 -1.10
CA LEU A 115 -6.81 15.33 -0.11
C LEU A 115 -8.25 15.64 0.35
N LYS A 116 -9.21 15.35 -0.53
CA LYS A 116 -10.65 15.35 -0.22
C LYS A 116 -11.08 13.92 0.09
N LEU A 117 -12.05 13.77 0.98
CA LEU A 117 -12.62 12.48 1.34
C LEU A 117 -13.00 11.67 0.09
N LYS A 118 -13.64 12.29 -0.88
CA LYS A 118 -14.05 11.66 -2.15
C LYS A 118 -12.86 10.99 -2.88
N ASN A 119 -11.74 11.71 -3.02
CA ASN A 119 -10.57 11.19 -3.75
C ASN A 119 -9.90 10.05 -2.99
N LEU A 120 -9.82 10.14 -1.66
CA LEU A 120 -9.30 9.08 -0.81
C LEU A 120 -10.18 7.83 -0.88
N VAL A 121 -11.50 7.98 -0.81
CA VAL A 121 -12.44 6.87 -0.92
C VAL A 121 -12.31 6.19 -2.28
N ILE A 122 -12.27 6.95 -3.38
CA ILE A 122 -12.12 6.38 -4.73
C ILE A 122 -10.79 5.62 -4.84
N THR A 123 -9.70 6.19 -4.37
CA THR A 123 -8.38 5.55 -4.40
C THR A 123 -8.38 4.26 -3.58
N LYS A 124 -8.95 4.30 -2.36
CA LYS A 124 -9.02 3.13 -1.48
C LYS A 124 -9.97 2.05 -2.01
N VAL A 125 -11.09 2.42 -2.59
CA VAL A 125 -12.00 1.45 -3.23
C VAL A 125 -11.32 0.79 -4.43
N ALA A 126 -10.61 1.56 -5.26
CA ALA A 126 -9.84 0.98 -6.37
C ALA A 126 -8.75 0.01 -5.88
N ASP A 127 -7.99 0.37 -4.85
CA ASP A 127 -7.00 -0.48 -4.21
C ASP A 127 -7.63 -1.76 -3.63
N LEU A 128 -8.71 -1.61 -2.86
CA LEU A 128 -9.42 -2.72 -2.24
C LEU A 128 -9.93 -3.72 -3.28
N LEU A 129 -10.56 -3.23 -4.34
CA LEU A 129 -11.14 -4.08 -5.39
C LEU A 129 -10.07 -4.74 -6.26
N LEU A 130 -9.07 -3.98 -6.74
CA LEU A 130 -8.09 -4.48 -7.70
C LEU A 130 -6.97 -5.27 -7.01
N CYS A 131 -6.36 -4.71 -5.97
CA CYS A 131 -5.23 -5.34 -5.32
C CYS A 131 -5.65 -6.31 -4.22
N THR A 132 -6.42 -5.84 -3.26
CA THR A 132 -6.63 -6.56 -2.01
C THR A 132 -7.61 -7.71 -2.14
N LEU A 133 -8.77 -7.49 -2.75
CA LEU A 133 -9.81 -8.51 -2.89
C LEU A 133 -9.57 -9.41 -4.10
N THR A 134 -9.12 -8.86 -5.23
CA THR A 134 -8.98 -9.66 -6.46
C THR A 134 -7.61 -10.31 -6.55
N LEU A 135 -6.56 -9.54 -6.80
CA LEU A 135 -5.22 -10.09 -7.10
C LEU A 135 -4.62 -10.82 -5.91
N ASN A 136 -4.64 -10.21 -4.73
CA ASN A 136 -4.05 -10.82 -3.55
C ASN A 136 -4.82 -12.06 -3.08
N ALA A 137 -6.17 -12.05 -3.15
CA ALA A 137 -6.97 -13.24 -2.81
C ALA A 137 -6.73 -14.38 -3.80
N TRP A 138 -6.61 -14.07 -5.09
CA TRP A 138 -6.33 -15.06 -6.14
C TRP A 138 -4.94 -15.68 -5.99
N VAL A 139 -3.91 -14.86 -5.75
CA VAL A 139 -2.55 -15.34 -5.50
C VAL A 139 -2.51 -16.23 -4.25
N LEU A 140 -3.16 -15.84 -3.16
CA LEU A 140 -3.23 -16.62 -1.93
C LEU A 140 -3.96 -17.95 -2.12
N GLN A 141 -5.05 -17.97 -2.88
CA GLN A 141 -5.78 -19.20 -3.18
C GLN A 141 -4.90 -20.20 -3.93
N ILE A 142 -4.26 -19.77 -5.01
CA ILE A 142 -3.43 -20.65 -5.84
C ILE A 142 -2.25 -21.21 -5.04
N LEU A 143 -1.63 -20.40 -4.19
CA LEU A 143 -0.37 -20.75 -3.55
C LEU A 143 -0.57 -21.51 -2.23
N PHE A 144 -1.59 -21.15 -1.44
CA PHE A 144 -1.70 -21.60 -0.05
C PHE A 144 -3.04 -22.25 0.30
N PHE A 145 -4.11 -21.95 -0.43
CA PHE A 145 -5.47 -22.38 -0.07
C PHE A 145 -6.18 -23.09 -1.22
N GLN A 146 -5.52 -24.03 -1.87
CA GLN A 146 -6.07 -24.78 -3.00
C GLN A 146 -7.36 -25.54 -2.69
N SER A 147 -7.54 -25.97 -1.42
CA SER A 147 -8.74 -26.68 -0.96
C SER A 147 -9.89 -25.76 -0.56
N THR A 148 -9.64 -24.43 -0.43
CA THR A 148 -10.66 -23.49 0.03
C THR A 148 -11.24 -22.74 -1.16
N PRO A 149 -12.58 -22.71 -1.33
CA PRO A 149 -13.20 -22.00 -2.46
C PRO A 149 -12.96 -20.48 -2.37
N LEU A 150 -12.70 -19.85 -3.52
CA LEU A 150 -12.35 -18.43 -3.61
C LEU A 150 -13.38 -17.50 -2.93
N TYR A 151 -14.66 -17.80 -3.07
CA TYR A 151 -15.73 -16.99 -2.48
C TYR A 151 -15.63 -16.91 -0.95
N GLN A 152 -15.20 -17.97 -0.30
CA GLN A 152 -15.04 -18.00 1.16
C GLN A 152 -13.86 -17.12 1.61
N ILE A 153 -12.74 -17.17 0.88
CA ILE A 153 -11.60 -16.29 1.10
C ILE A 153 -12.01 -14.82 0.92
N LEU A 154 -12.77 -14.52 -0.14
CA LEU A 154 -13.27 -13.18 -0.43
C LEU A 154 -14.19 -12.65 0.67
N LEU A 155 -15.13 -13.47 1.15
CA LEU A 155 -16.05 -13.09 2.23
C LEU A 155 -15.31 -12.74 3.53
N TRP A 156 -14.37 -13.60 3.96
CA TRP A 156 -13.57 -13.36 5.16
C TRP A 156 -12.73 -12.10 5.04
N ARG A 157 -12.10 -11.91 3.88
CA ARG A 157 -11.28 -10.72 3.61
C ARG A 157 -12.14 -9.45 3.57
N ALA A 158 -13.26 -9.47 2.87
CA ALA A 158 -14.16 -8.32 2.79
C ALA A 158 -14.69 -7.91 4.16
N ALA A 159 -15.10 -8.88 4.99
CA ALA A 159 -15.63 -8.62 6.34
C ALA A 159 -14.63 -7.85 7.23
N VAL A 160 -13.33 -8.10 7.08
CA VAL A 160 -12.29 -7.45 7.89
C VAL A 160 -11.71 -6.21 7.22
N LEU A 161 -11.42 -6.29 5.91
CA LEU A 161 -10.69 -5.21 5.23
C LEU A 161 -11.58 -4.01 4.84
N VAL A 162 -12.89 -4.21 4.65
CA VAL A 162 -13.80 -3.09 4.38
C VAL A 162 -13.91 -2.13 5.57
N PRO A 163 -14.20 -2.58 6.81
CA PRO A 163 -14.18 -1.68 7.97
C PRO A 163 -12.78 -1.10 8.22
N PHE A 164 -11.72 -1.87 8.00
CA PHE A 164 -10.34 -1.38 8.15
C PHE A 164 -10.00 -0.27 7.13
N ALA A 165 -10.50 -0.37 5.91
CA ALA A 165 -10.33 0.69 4.90
C ALA A 165 -10.89 2.05 5.36
N ALA A 166 -11.97 2.05 6.13
CA ALA A 166 -12.51 3.29 6.73
C ALA A 166 -11.52 3.89 7.76
N VAL A 167 -10.87 3.05 8.55
CA VAL A 167 -9.83 3.48 9.51
C VAL A 167 -8.63 4.07 8.77
N GLU A 168 -8.17 3.42 7.70
CA GLU A 168 -7.05 3.91 6.88
C GLU A 168 -7.35 5.29 6.27
N ILE A 169 -8.56 5.47 5.72
CA ILE A 169 -8.99 6.77 5.20
C ILE A 169 -9.00 7.82 6.31
N GLY A 170 -9.48 7.47 7.51
CA GLY A 170 -9.48 8.34 8.68
C GLY A 170 -8.05 8.77 9.07
N VAL A 171 -7.10 7.85 9.12
CA VAL A 171 -5.69 8.12 9.44
C VAL A 171 -5.07 9.08 8.40
N ILE A 172 -5.29 8.84 7.10
CA ILE A 172 -4.77 9.71 6.04
C ILE A 172 -5.39 11.11 6.14
N LEU A 173 -6.68 11.22 6.48
CA LEU A 173 -7.34 12.52 6.69
C LEU A 173 -6.78 13.28 7.89
N LEU A 174 -6.48 12.59 8.99
CA LEU A 174 -5.82 13.19 10.15
C LEU A 174 -4.42 13.72 9.81
N MET A 175 -3.71 13.06 8.91
CA MET A 175 -2.40 13.50 8.43
C MET A 175 -2.46 14.64 7.40
N LYS A 176 -3.63 14.96 6.87
CA LYS A 176 -3.83 16.00 5.83
C LYS A 176 -3.16 17.35 6.16
N PRO A 177 -3.32 17.96 7.37
CA PRO A 177 -2.69 19.24 7.67
C PRO A 177 -1.17 19.17 7.59
N LEU A 178 -0.58 18.07 8.07
CA LEU A 178 0.86 17.83 8.01
C LEU A 178 1.34 17.66 6.55
N LEU A 179 0.67 16.84 5.79
CA LEU A 179 1.00 16.56 4.38
C LEU A 179 0.90 17.81 3.52
N ASN A 180 -0.13 18.63 3.72
CA ASN A 180 -0.28 19.90 3.01
C ASN A 180 0.82 20.90 3.37
N ARG A 181 1.27 20.91 4.63
CA ARG A 181 2.39 21.75 5.08
C ARG A 181 3.70 21.34 4.43
N VAL A 182 4.00 20.05 4.42
CA VAL A 182 5.21 19.51 3.75
C VAL A 182 5.19 19.82 2.24
N ARG A 183 4.05 19.66 1.58
CA ARG A 183 3.91 19.96 0.16
C ARG A 183 4.11 21.44 -0.19
N ARG A 184 3.84 22.37 0.74
CA ARG A 184 4.06 23.81 0.52
C ARG A 184 5.52 24.23 0.66
N ILE A 185 6.29 23.51 1.48
CA ILE A 185 7.71 23.80 1.75
C ILE A 185 8.60 23.26 0.61
N ARG A 186 8.12 22.28 -0.09
CA ARG A 186 8.77 21.66 -1.24
C ARG A 186 8.54 22.43 -2.53
#